data_7210a29aa9d427f81f00c832ae1d8b66
#
_entry.id   7210a29aa9d427f81f00c832ae1d8b66
#
_cell.length_a   1.000
_cell.length_b   1.000
_cell.length_c   1.000
_cell.angle_alpha   90.00
_cell.angle_beta   90.00
_cell.angle_gamma   90.00
#
_symmetry.space_group_name_H-M   'P 1'
#
loop_
_entity.id
_entity.type
_entity.pdbx_description
1 polymer ?
#
loop_
_entity_poly.entity_id
_entity_poly.type
_entity_poly.pdbx_seq_one_letter_code
_entity_poly.pdbx_strand_id
1 'polypeptide(L)'
;MDGTLVPVRDRNVGSSSRNYRFSANVQVIVDADTRLVIAAARPVPGTTADAHAWRASGLSEHCQGMTVLGDGAYLNCGMVVPHRKRPHRPLLPGEEDDNAAHRKVRARVEHVIGRMKNYKILRDCRQRGDGLHHAVQAVAHMHNLALAS
;
A
#
# COMPACT_ATOMS: atom_id res chain seq x y z
N MET A 1 -0.34 6.34 1.83
CA MET A 1 0.02 4.92 1.92
C MET A 1 -0.96 4.06 1.11
N ASP A 2 -0.57 2.85 0.76
CA ASP A 2 -1.44 1.91 0.06
C ASP A 2 -0.97 0.47 0.29
N GLY A 3 -1.89 -0.50 0.17
CA GLY A 3 -1.63 -1.92 0.21
C GLY A 3 -1.54 -2.51 -1.19
N THR A 4 -0.69 -3.50 -1.37
CA THR A 4 -0.59 -4.19 -2.65
C THR A 4 -0.47 -5.69 -2.47
N LEU A 5 -1.14 -6.45 -3.34
CA LEU A 5 -1.01 -7.90 -3.37
C LEU A 5 0.17 -8.30 -4.25
N VAL A 6 1.05 -9.12 -3.71
CA VAL A 6 2.17 -9.74 -4.42
C VAL A 6 1.88 -11.23 -4.59
N PRO A 7 1.80 -11.75 -5.82
CA PRO A 7 1.67 -13.19 -6.04
C PRO A 7 2.88 -13.93 -5.48
N VAL A 8 2.62 -14.97 -4.69
CA VAL A 8 3.67 -15.79 -4.06
C VAL A 8 3.44 -17.27 -4.36
N ARG A 9 4.52 -18.06 -4.38
CA ARG A 9 4.47 -19.50 -4.54
C ARG A 9 4.58 -20.24 -3.20
N ASP A 10 5.17 -19.60 -2.20
CA ASP A 10 5.25 -20.16 -0.86
C ASP A 10 3.90 -20.05 -0.15
N ARG A 11 3.29 -21.22 0.11
CA ARG A 11 2.00 -21.31 0.78
C ARG A 11 2.04 -20.94 2.26
N ASN A 12 3.22 -20.92 2.87
CA ASN A 12 3.39 -20.51 4.26
C ASN A 12 3.39 -18.97 4.41
N VAL A 13 3.69 -18.24 3.33
CA VAL A 13 3.74 -16.77 3.32
C VAL A 13 2.45 -16.17 2.79
N GLY A 14 1.79 -16.85 1.86
CA GLY A 14 0.60 -16.37 1.18
C GLY A 14 -0.68 -17.10 1.55
N SER A 15 -1.77 -16.55 1.07
CA SER A 15 -3.08 -17.19 1.10
C SER A 15 -3.80 -16.99 -0.23
N SER A 16 -4.77 -17.87 -0.51
CA SER A 16 -5.61 -17.72 -1.70
C SER A 16 -6.50 -16.49 -1.52
N SER A 17 -6.42 -15.56 -2.46
CA SER A 17 -7.23 -14.36 -2.49
C SER A 17 -8.10 -14.31 -3.75
N ARG A 18 -9.09 -13.38 -3.75
CA ARG A 18 -10.00 -13.21 -4.88
C ARG A 18 -9.26 -12.90 -6.19
N ASN A 19 -8.17 -12.15 -6.13
CA ASN A 19 -7.44 -11.68 -7.32
C ASN A 19 -6.25 -12.57 -7.70
N TYR A 20 -5.71 -13.33 -6.74
CA TYR A 20 -4.56 -14.20 -6.94
C TYR A 20 -4.78 -15.51 -6.23
N ARG A 21 -4.33 -16.61 -6.85
CA ARG A 21 -4.45 -17.96 -6.28
C ARG A 21 -3.74 -18.07 -4.93
N PHE A 22 -2.53 -17.50 -4.83
CA PHE A 22 -1.80 -17.27 -3.59
C PHE A 22 -1.12 -15.92 -3.66
N SER A 23 -1.31 -15.10 -2.65
CA SER A 23 -0.72 -13.75 -2.57
C SER A 23 -0.42 -13.38 -1.13
N ALA A 24 0.48 -12.44 -0.98
CA ALA A 24 0.74 -11.73 0.26
C ALA A 24 0.38 -10.25 0.11
N ASN A 25 -0.18 -9.66 1.15
CA ASN A 25 -0.47 -8.24 1.23
C ASN A 25 0.75 -7.52 1.80
N VAL A 26 1.21 -6.50 1.10
CA VAL A 26 2.33 -5.63 1.49
C VAL A 26 1.82 -4.21 1.61
N GLN A 27 1.98 -3.62 2.79
CA GLN A 27 1.64 -2.23 3.05
C GLN A 27 2.86 -1.34 2.80
N VAL A 28 2.71 -0.23 2.08
CA VAL A 28 3.81 0.66 1.69
C VAL A 28 3.45 2.12 2.01
N ILE A 29 4.37 2.82 2.67
CA ILE A 29 4.29 4.26 2.87
C ILE A 29 5.16 4.94 1.81
N VAL A 30 4.59 5.88 1.11
CA VAL A 30 5.27 6.71 0.11
C VAL A 30 5.07 8.16 0.47
N ASP A 31 6.14 8.94 0.45
CA ASP A 31 6.06 10.38 0.46
C ASP A 31 5.49 10.85 -0.88
N ALA A 32 4.38 11.57 -0.81
CA ALA A 32 3.64 11.94 -2.00
C ALA A 32 4.35 13.03 -2.84
N ASP A 33 5.21 13.82 -2.24
CA ASP A 33 5.92 14.91 -2.93
C ASP A 33 7.21 14.41 -3.55
N THR A 34 8.04 13.73 -2.79
CA THR A 34 9.32 13.17 -3.27
C THR A 34 9.16 11.85 -4.02
N ARG A 35 8.03 11.14 -3.83
CA ARG A 35 7.77 9.77 -4.32
C ARG A 35 8.72 8.71 -3.75
N LEU A 36 9.44 9.03 -2.68
CA LEU A 36 10.28 8.06 -1.99
C LEU A 36 9.43 7.07 -1.20
N VAL A 37 9.82 5.81 -1.22
CA VAL A 37 9.28 4.81 -0.31
C VAL A 37 9.91 5.03 1.06
N ILE A 38 9.10 5.43 2.03
CA ILE A 38 9.54 5.71 3.40
C ILE A 38 9.68 4.43 4.21
N ALA A 39 8.69 3.54 4.08
CA ALA A 39 8.69 2.27 4.77
C ALA A 39 7.80 1.25 4.05
N ALA A 40 8.11 -0.02 4.22
CA ALA A 40 7.27 -1.13 3.78
C ALA A 40 7.17 -2.17 4.91
N ALA A 41 5.96 -2.63 5.18
CA ALA A 41 5.68 -3.61 6.21
C ALA A 41 6.18 -5.01 5.84
N ARG A 42 6.28 -5.88 6.84
CA ARG A 42 6.33 -7.32 6.60
C ARG A 42 5.09 -7.75 5.84
N PRO A 43 5.26 -8.60 4.82
CA PRO A 43 4.12 -9.20 4.13
C PRO A 43 3.24 -10.00 5.10
N VAL A 44 1.93 -9.90 4.90
CA VAL A 44 0.93 -10.72 5.60
C VAL A 44 0.12 -11.51 4.56
N PRO A 45 -0.60 -12.57 4.95
CA PRO A 45 -1.42 -13.33 4.01
C PRO A 45 -2.35 -12.44 3.18
N GLY A 46 -2.48 -12.71 1.90
CA GLY A 46 -3.23 -11.88 0.94
C GLY A 46 -4.73 -11.72 1.21
N THR A 47 -5.30 -12.57 2.08
CA THR A 47 -6.68 -12.45 2.57
C THR A 47 -6.82 -11.48 3.74
N THR A 48 -5.70 -10.99 4.30
CA THR A 48 -5.72 -10.02 5.39
C THR A 48 -6.26 -8.69 4.88
N ALA A 49 -7.31 -8.18 5.53
CA ALA A 49 -7.88 -6.88 5.20
C ALA A 49 -6.85 -5.76 5.45
N ASP A 50 -6.81 -4.76 4.57
CA ASP A 50 -5.81 -3.68 4.61
C ASP A 50 -5.78 -2.93 5.94
N ALA A 51 -6.95 -2.62 6.51
CA ALA A 51 -7.02 -2.00 7.83
C ALA A 51 -6.41 -2.86 8.96
N HIS A 52 -6.54 -4.18 8.87
CA HIS A 52 -5.92 -5.09 9.84
C HIS A 52 -4.41 -5.19 9.61
N ALA A 53 -4.00 -5.33 8.36
CA ALA A 53 -2.58 -5.35 7.98
C ALA A 53 -1.86 -4.06 8.45
N TRP A 54 -2.50 -2.90 8.27
CA TRP A 54 -1.98 -1.62 8.75
C TRP A 54 -1.79 -1.58 10.28
N ARG A 55 -2.83 -1.93 11.04
CA ARG A 55 -2.74 -1.89 12.52
C ARG A 55 -1.67 -2.84 13.08
N ALA A 56 -1.47 -3.98 12.42
CA ALA A 56 -0.48 -4.97 12.84
C ALA A 56 0.95 -4.66 12.35
N SER A 57 1.10 -3.71 11.42
CA SER A 57 2.38 -3.49 10.72
C SER A 57 3.42 -2.71 11.51
N GLY A 58 3.01 -1.92 12.51
CA GLY A 58 3.86 -0.93 13.18
C GLY A 58 4.22 0.29 12.32
N LEU A 59 3.74 0.37 11.07
CA LEU A 59 4.07 1.47 10.15
C LEU A 59 3.60 2.84 10.64
N SER A 60 2.58 2.89 11.49
CA SER A 60 2.09 4.15 12.09
C SER A 60 3.17 4.90 12.88
N GLU A 61 4.13 4.18 13.44
CA GLU A 61 5.26 4.78 14.17
C GLU A 61 6.15 5.62 13.25
N HIS A 62 6.27 5.24 11.96
CA HIS A 62 7.02 5.99 10.95
C HIS A 62 6.29 7.24 10.46
N CYS A 63 5.04 7.41 10.85
CA CYS A 63 4.17 8.50 10.39
C CYS A 63 3.85 9.52 11.48
N GLN A 64 4.53 9.49 12.62
CA GLN A 64 4.30 10.43 13.72
C GLN A 64 4.49 11.87 13.25
N GLY A 65 3.49 12.72 13.51
CA GLY A 65 3.49 14.11 13.08
C GLY A 65 3.20 14.35 11.59
N MET A 66 2.88 13.29 10.82
CA MET A 66 2.56 13.39 9.40
C MET A 66 1.07 13.09 9.15
N THR A 67 0.52 13.73 8.14
CA THR A 67 -0.82 13.39 7.62
C THR A 67 -0.70 12.18 6.69
N VAL A 68 -1.33 11.08 7.06
CA VAL A 68 -1.35 9.86 6.24
C VAL A 68 -2.67 9.79 5.48
N LEU A 69 -2.59 9.61 4.16
CA LEU A 69 -3.73 9.37 3.30
C LEU A 69 -3.83 7.89 2.97
N GLY A 70 -5.05 7.35 3.07
CA GLY A 70 -5.39 5.99 2.67
C GLY A 70 -6.66 5.95 1.83
N ASP A 71 -7.00 4.82 1.26
CA ASP A 71 -8.29 4.65 0.63
C ASP A 71 -9.41 4.30 1.63
N GLY A 72 -10.60 4.04 1.11
CA GLY A 72 -11.74 3.70 1.97
C GLY A 72 -11.61 2.39 2.75
N ALA A 73 -10.61 1.55 2.47
CA ALA A 73 -10.33 0.33 3.23
C ALA A 73 -9.69 0.64 4.59
N TYR A 74 -9.11 1.84 4.75
CA TYR A 74 -8.43 2.28 5.98
C TYR A 74 -9.33 3.15 6.89
N LEU A 75 -10.63 3.07 6.73
CA LEU A 75 -11.56 3.76 7.61
C LEU A 75 -11.29 3.40 9.08
N ASN A 76 -11.29 4.41 9.96
CA ASN A 76 -10.98 4.28 11.40
C ASN A 76 -9.54 3.78 11.70
N CYS A 77 -8.59 4.03 10.79
CA CYS A 77 -7.17 3.72 10.98
C CYS A 77 -6.31 4.95 11.30
N GLY A 78 -6.91 6.09 11.65
CA GLY A 78 -6.19 7.34 11.90
C GLY A 78 -5.67 8.03 10.63
N MET A 79 -6.22 7.67 9.47
CA MET A 79 -5.86 8.24 8.17
C MET A 79 -6.96 9.15 7.64
N VAL A 80 -6.56 10.07 6.76
CA VAL A 80 -7.49 10.80 5.92
C VAL A 80 -7.91 9.87 4.78
N VAL A 81 -9.21 9.60 4.72
CA VAL A 81 -9.82 8.74 3.70
C VAL A 81 -10.87 9.53 2.91
N PRO A 82 -11.21 9.14 1.68
CA PRO A 82 -12.20 9.84 0.88
C PRO A 82 -13.58 9.88 1.55
N HIS A 83 -14.27 11.00 1.39
CA HIS A 83 -15.69 11.10 1.74
C HIS A 83 -16.52 10.08 0.99
N ARG A 84 -17.39 9.38 1.69
CA ARG A 84 -18.27 8.35 1.11
C ARG A 84 -19.65 8.92 0.81
N LYS A 85 -20.18 8.56 -0.35
CA LYS A 85 -21.63 8.76 -0.63
C LYS A 85 -22.44 7.97 0.39
N ARG A 86 -23.46 8.62 0.94
CA ARG A 86 -24.44 7.97 1.82
C ARG A 86 -25.74 7.73 1.07
N PRO A 87 -26.55 6.74 1.44
CA PRO A 87 -27.88 6.58 0.87
C PRO A 87 -28.66 7.90 1.03
N HIS A 88 -29.29 8.33 -0.06
CA HIS A 88 -30.11 9.54 -0.12
C HIS A 88 -29.40 10.88 0.20
N ARG A 89 -28.06 10.89 0.29
CA ARG A 89 -27.27 12.11 0.44
C ARG A 89 -26.14 12.13 -0.57
N PRO A 90 -26.17 13.00 -1.60
CA PRO A 90 -25.02 13.22 -2.46
C PRO A 90 -23.85 13.84 -1.66
N LEU A 91 -22.65 13.75 -2.22
CA LEU A 91 -21.52 14.51 -1.67
C LEU A 91 -21.80 16.01 -1.81
N LEU A 92 -21.35 16.78 -0.84
CA LEU A 92 -21.32 18.23 -0.94
C LEU A 92 -20.21 18.67 -1.92
N PRO A 93 -20.31 19.86 -2.53
CA PRO A 93 -19.27 20.34 -3.44
C PRO A 93 -17.86 20.33 -2.83
N GLY A 94 -17.70 20.76 -1.57
CA GLY A 94 -16.43 20.68 -0.83
C GLY A 94 -15.93 19.25 -0.61
N GLU A 95 -16.83 18.30 -0.32
CA GLU A 95 -16.48 16.88 -0.19
C GLU A 95 -16.02 16.28 -1.55
N GLU A 96 -16.54 16.76 -2.66
CA GLU A 96 -16.12 16.35 -4.01
C GLU A 96 -14.73 16.91 -4.34
N ASP A 97 -14.47 18.17 -3.97
CA ASP A 97 -13.16 18.82 -4.15
C ASP A 97 -12.08 18.13 -3.32
N ASP A 98 -12.38 17.82 -2.05
CA ASP A 98 -11.48 17.05 -1.16
C ASP A 98 -11.17 15.69 -1.77
N ASN A 99 -12.19 14.98 -2.27
CA ASN A 99 -12.00 13.69 -2.93
C ASN A 99 -11.18 13.81 -4.22
N ALA A 100 -11.32 14.91 -4.96
CA ALA A 100 -10.51 15.14 -6.15
C ALA A 100 -9.04 15.40 -5.80
N ALA A 101 -8.77 16.21 -4.77
CA ALA A 101 -7.43 16.44 -4.26
C ALA A 101 -6.80 15.14 -3.72
N HIS A 102 -7.56 14.37 -2.95
CA HIS A 102 -7.14 13.08 -2.42
C HIS A 102 -6.74 12.10 -3.54
N ARG A 103 -7.53 11.99 -4.61
CA ARG A 103 -7.22 11.14 -5.78
C ARG A 103 -5.90 11.53 -6.45
N LYS A 104 -5.62 12.85 -6.59
CA LYS A 104 -4.36 13.32 -7.19
C LYS A 104 -3.13 12.87 -6.39
N VAL A 105 -3.22 12.94 -5.07
CA VAL A 105 -2.13 12.49 -4.20
C VAL A 105 -1.99 10.97 -4.27
N ARG A 106 -3.09 10.22 -4.17
CA ARG A 106 -3.05 8.76 -4.24
C ARG A 106 -2.49 8.24 -5.56
N ALA A 107 -2.80 8.87 -6.68
CA ALA A 107 -2.25 8.47 -7.98
C ALA A 107 -0.71 8.44 -7.98
N ARG A 108 -0.05 9.34 -7.23
CA ARG A 108 1.41 9.32 -7.08
C ARG A 108 1.90 8.07 -6.35
N VAL A 109 1.20 7.66 -5.29
CA VAL A 109 1.51 6.44 -4.52
C VAL A 109 1.31 5.18 -5.39
N GLU A 110 0.20 5.13 -6.11
CA GLU A 110 -0.12 4.02 -7.04
C GLU A 110 0.95 3.89 -8.14
N HIS A 111 1.45 5.03 -8.67
CA HIS A 111 2.55 5.01 -9.63
C HIS A 111 3.85 4.44 -9.06
N VAL A 112 4.18 4.77 -7.81
CA VAL A 112 5.37 4.21 -7.13
C VAL A 112 5.22 2.70 -6.99
N ILE A 113 4.09 2.22 -6.48
CA ILE A 113 3.80 0.79 -6.35
C ILE A 113 3.84 0.11 -7.72
N GLY A 114 3.28 0.74 -8.77
CA GLY A 114 3.35 0.25 -10.13
C GLY A 114 4.80 0.08 -10.62
N ARG A 115 5.67 1.07 -10.35
CA ARG A 115 7.11 0.98 -10.66
C ARG A 115 7.81 -0.14 -9.89
N MET A 116 7.54 -0.28 -8.60
CA MET A 116 8.07 -1.40 -7.81
C MET A 116 7.65 -2.76 -8.41
N LYS A 117 6.42 -2.87 -8.89
CA LYS A 117 5.92 -4.09 -9.55
C LYS A 117 6.51 -4.35 -10.95
N ASN A 118 7.27 -3.45 -11.54
CA ASN A 118 8.06 -3.77 -12.74
C ASN A 118 9.15 -4.79 -12.46
N TYR A 119 9.63 -4.89 -11.23
CA TYR A 119 10.53 -5.96 -10.83
C TYR A 119 9.78 -7.29 -10.78
N LYS A 120 10.27 -8.28 -11.52
CA LYS A 120 9.63 -9.60 -11.66
C LYS A 120 9.39 -10.28 -10.32
N ILE A 121 10.28 -10.06 -9.36
CA ILE A 121 10.19 -10.65 -8.01
C ILE A 121 8.91 -10.20 -7.27
N LEU A 122 8.36 -9.01 -7.56
CA LEU A 122 7.11 -8.54 -6.98
C LEU A 122 5.87 -8.86 -7.85
N ARG A 123 6.06 -9.44 -9.04
CA ARG A 123 4.97 -9.94 -9.90
C ARG A 123 4.76 -11.45 -9.79
N ASP A 124 5.80 -12.20 -9.41
CA ASP A 124 5.78 -13.65 -9.22
C ASP A 124 6.91 -14.01 -8.23
N CYS A 125 6.64 -13.86 -6.95
CA CYS A 125 7.64 -14.14 -5.93
C CYS A 125 7.79 -15.64 -5.74
N ARG A 126 9.00 -16.14 -6.01
CA ARG A 126 9.38 -17.54 -5.83
C ARG A 126 10.19 -17.78 -4.56
N GLN A 127 10.48 -16.72 -3.81
CA GLN A 127 11.20 -16.80 -2.55
C GLN A 127 10.37 -17.48 -1.47
N ARG A 128 11.05 -18.09 -0.51
CA ARG A 128 10.42 -18.76 0.64
C ARG A 128 10.65 -17.95 1.91
N GLY A 129 9.82 -18.17 2.92
CA GLY A 129 9.94 -17.52 4.22
C GLY A 129 10.02 -16.01 4.11
N ASP A 130 11.05 -15.42 4.71
CA ASP A 130 11.28 -13.96 4.72
C ASP A 130 11.77 -13.39 3.37
N GLY A 131 11.95 -14.23 2.35
CA GLY A 131 12.49 -13.78 1.06
C GLY A 131 11.66 -12.70 0.37
N LEU A 132 10.31 -12.72 0.51
CA LEU A 132 9.47 -11.64 -0.01
C LEU A 132 9.70 -10.33 0.76
N HIS A 133 9.85 -10.37 2.08
CA HIS A 133 10.15 -9.19 2.88
C HIS A 133 11.44 -8.51 2.39
N HIS A 134 12.52 -9.28 2.26
CA HIS A 134 13.79 -8.76 1.77
C HIS A 134 13.70 -8.24 0.34
N ALA A 135 12.94 -8.91 -0.54
CA ALA A 135 12.70 -8.45 -1.90
C ALA A 135 11.99 -7.09 -1.96
N VAL A 136 10.97 -6.90 -1.12
CA VAL A 136 10.24 -5.61 -1.03
C VAL A 136 11.18 -4.50 -0.57
N GLN A 137 11.97 -4.74 0.49
CA GLN A 137 12.93 -3.74 0.99
C GLN A 137 13.98 -3.39 -0.07
N ALA A 138 14.55 -4.39 -0.74
CA ALA A 138 15.54 -4.17 -1.80
C ALA A 138 14.96 -3.38 -2.98
N VAL A 139 13.75 -3.71 -3.43
CA VAL A 139 13.08 -3.00 -4.54
C VAL A 139 12.74 -1.57 -4.14
N ALA A 140 12.28 -1.34 -2.90
CA ALA A 140 12.02 0.01 -2.39
C ALA A 140 13.32 0.85 -2.37
N HIS A 141 14.42 0.26 -1.91
CA HIS A 141 15.72 0.93 -1.92
C HIS A 141 16.20 1.28 -3.33
N MET A 142 16.13 0.32 -4.26
CA MET A 142 16.48 0.56 -5.67
C MET A 142 15.60 1.63 -6.31
N HIS A 143 14.30 1.66 -5.99
CA HIS A 143 13.39 2.72 -6.46
C HIS A 143 13.84 4.10 -5.95
N ASN A 144 14.18 4.20 -4.67
CA ASN A 144 14.63 5.46 -4.07
C ASN A 144 15.95 5.94 -4.68
N LEU A 145 16.92 5.02 -4.89
CA LEU A 145 18.19 5.35 -5.54
C LEU A 145 17.97 5.88 -6.97
N ALA A 146 17.05 5.27 -7.72
CA ALA A 146 16.75 5.71 -9.08
C ALA A 146 16.04 7.08 -9.15
N LEU A 147 15.52 7.59 -8.05
CA LEU A 147 14.98 8.95 -7.97
C LEU A 147 16.01 9.98 -7.52
N ALA A 148 17.09 9.54 -6.86
CA ALA A 148 18.17 10.41 -6.38
C ALA A 148 19.28 10.62 -7.44
N SER A 149 19.25 9.86 -8.54
CA SER A 149 20.17 9.97 -9.67
C SER A 149 19.61 10.87 -10.75
#